data_70bc6cbb1c6017286cbad172cf4b9dbf
#
_entry.id   70bc6cbb1c6017286cbad172cf4b9dbf
#
_cell.length_a   1.000
_cell.length_b   1.000
_cell.length_c   1.000
_cell.angle_alpha   90.00
_cell.angle_beta   90.00
_cell.angle_gamma   90.00
#
_symmetry.space_group_name_H-M   'P 1'
#
loop_
_entity.id
_entity.type
_entity.pdbx_description
1 polymer ?
#
loop_
_entity_poly.entity_id
_entity_poly.type
_entity_poly.pdbx_seq_one_letter_code
_entity_poly.pdbx_strand_id
1 'polypeptide(L)'
;VNVPEIRRIIDDIGENGYLPHNHVQSLFSAAGIPIVPEIVSSSKEELLKKARQLDFPLVAKVVGPVHKSDIGGVVLNIQSEEHLAFEFDRMMKLPEVTAIMVQPMLQGKELFVGAKYEPHFGHVILCGLGGIFVEILRDIASGLAPLSENEALSMIRSLRAYKMFRGVRGEAPIDEIQFAEIIVRLSTLLRFATEIKEMDINPLLATKKGIIAVDARIRIEKEAKNK
;
A
#
# COMPACT_ATOMS: atom_id res chain seq x y z
N VAL A 1 12.74 -10.58 -5.74
CA VAL A 1 13.15 -9.58 -4.72
C VAL A 1 14.60 -9.19 -4.96
N ASN A 2 14.86 -7.88 -5.10
CA ASN A 2 16.20 -7.32 -5.28
C ASN A 2 16.78 -6.89 -3.93
N VAL A 3 17.46 -7.81 -3.25
CA VAL A 3 17.99 -7.58 -1.89
C VAL A 3 19.04 -6.45 -1.82
N PRO A 4 20.01 -6.34 -2.73
CA PRO A 4 20.96 -5.23 -2.72
C PRO A 4 20.27 -3.86 -2.80
N GLU A 5 19.25 -3.73 -3.64
CA GLU A 5 18.50 -2.48 -3.79
C GLU A 5 17.67 -2.15 -2.55
N ILE A 6 17.03 -3.14 -1.92
CA ILE A 6 16.33 -2.96 -0.64
C ILE A 6 17.29 -2.40 0.41
N ARG A 7 18.46 -3.01 0.56
CA ARG A 7 19.43 -2.55 1.56
C ARG A 7 19.91 -1.13 1.26
N ARG A 8 20.21 -0.83 -0.01
CA ARG A 8 20.59 0.52 -0.43
C ARG A 8 19.53 1.55 -0.04
N ILE A 9 18.24 1.28 -0.35
CA ILE A 9 17.14 2.18 -0.01
C ILE A 9 17.05 2.37 1.51
N ILE A 10 17.09 1.29 2.28
CA ILE A 10 17.02 1.37 3.76
C ILE A 10 18.21 2.16 4.32
N ASP A 11 19.42 1.93 3.81
CA ASP A 11 20.62 2.63 4.30
C ASP A 11 20.59 4.13 4.00
N ASP A 12 20.03 4.53 2.85
CA ASP A 12 19.88 5.93 2.42
C ASP A 12 18.84 6.72 3.24
N ILE A 13 17.91 6.05 3.96
CA ILE A 13 16.92 6.71 4.80
C ILE A 13 17.60 7.29 6.04
N GLY A 14 17.55 8.61 6.19
CA GLY A 14 18.26 9.34 7.27
C GLY A 14 17.51 9.40 8.61
N GLU A 15 16.17 9.31 8.60
CA GLU A 15 15.32 9.55 9.77
C GLU A 15 14.42 8.36 10.09
N ASN A 16 14.15 8.17 11.38
CA ASN A 16 13.16 7.21 11.85
C ASN A 16 11.74 7.78 11.66
N GLY A 17 10.77 6.90 11.47
CA GLY A 17 9.37 7.28 11.29
C GLY A 17 8.73 6.70 10.04
N TYR A 18 7.65 7.31 9.59
CA TYR A 18 6.96 6.90 8.37
C TYR A 18 7.73 7.34 7.12
N LEU A 19 7.87 6.41 6.18
CA LEU A 19 8.57 6.65 4.94
C LEU A 19 7.77 7.57 4.01
N PRO A 20 8.46 8.49 3.32
CA PRO A 20 7.89 9.21 2.18
C PRO A 20 7.43 8.25 1.06
N HIS A 21 6.43 8.67 0.29
CA HIS A 21 5.84 7.86 -0.79
C HIS A 21 6.85 7.31 -1.79
N ASN A 22 7.84 8.10 -2.21
CA ASN A 22 8.88 7.66 -3.14
C ASN A 22 9.73 6.49 -2.60
N HIS A 23 10.01 6.45 -1.30
CA HIS A 23 10.73 5.33 -0.70
C HIS A 23 9.85 4.07 -0.63
N VAL A 24 8.56 4.22 -0.33
CA VAL A 24 7.60 3.10 -0.36
C VAL A 24 7.52 2.51 -1.77
N GLN A 25 7.38 3.35 -2.80
CA GLN A 25 7.36 2.93 -4.21
C GLN A 25 8.65 2.17 -4.59
N SER A 26 9.81 2.71 -4.20
CA SER A 26 11.11 2.09 -4.48
C SER A 26 11.27 0.74 -3.78
N LEU A 27 10.89 0.62 -2.51
CA LEU A 27 10.94 -0.64 -1.76
C LEU A 27 10.03 -1.70 -2.38
N PHE A 28 8.80 -1.32 -2.77
CA PHE A 28 7.87 -2.26 -3.39
C PHE A 28 8.35 -2.69 -4.77
N SER A 29 8.89 -1.78 -5.56
CA SER A 29 9.53 -2.11 -6.84
C SER A 29 10.67 -3.11 -6.64
N ALA A 30 11.57 -2.85 -5.69
CA ALA A 30 12.69 -3.74 -5.37
C ALA A 30 12.22 -5.11 -4.83
N ALA A 31 11.11 -5.15 -4.09
CA ALA A 31 10.48 -6.38 -3.61
C ALA A 31 9.69 -7.11 -4.71
N GLY A 32 9.37 -6.45 -5.81
CA GLY A 32 8.50 -6.96 -6.87
C GLY A 32 7.03 -7.00 -6.45
N ILE A 33 6.61 -6.15 -5.51
CA ILE A 33 5.21 -5.97 -5.11
C ILE A 33 4.59 -4.92 -6.02
N PRO A 34 3.54 -5.27 -6.79
CA PRO A 34 2.87 -4.30 -7.66
C PRO A 34 2.25 -3.17 -6.84
N ILE A 35 2.55 -1.93 -7.20
CA ILE A 35 1.96 -0.74 -6.60
C ILE A 35 1.51 0.22 -7.69
N VAL A 36 0.37 0.89 -7.47
CA VAL A 36 -0.20 1.85 -8.42
C VAL A 36 0.77 3.01 -8.62
N PRO A 37 1.00 3.46 -9.89
CA PRO A 37 1.81 4.63 -10.14
C PRO A 37 1.13 5.86 -9.54
N GLU A 38 1.93 6.72 -8.91
CA GLU A 38 1.46 7.95 -8.30
C GLU A 38 2.33 9.13 -8.68
N ILE A 39 1.72 10.31 -8.70
CA ILE A 39 2.38 11.58 -8.94
C ILE A 39 2.09 12.47 -7.73
N VAL A 40 3.14 12.98 -7.12
CA VAL A 40 3.04 13.91 -5.98
C VAL A 40 3.66 15.23 -6.40
N SER A 41 2.93 16.33 -6.21
CA SER A 41 3.47 17.67 -6.44
C SER A 41 2.74 18.72 -5.60
N SER A 42 3.48 19.75 -5.17
CA SER A 42 2.96 20.98 -4.60
C SER A 42 2.67 22.05 -5.66
N SER A 43 3.13 21.81 -6.91
CA SER A 43 2.88 22.69 -8.06
C SER A 43 1.74 22.14 -8.90
N LYS A 44 0.71 22.96 -9.12
CA LYS A 44 -0.43 22.63 -9.98
C LYS A 44 -0.03 22.32 -11.40
N GLU A 45 0.83 23.16 -11.97
CA GLU A 45 1.28 23.02 -13.37
C GLU A 45 2.07 21.72 -13.56
N GLU A 46 2.96 21.42 -12.63
CA GLU A 46 3.72 20.17 -12.64
C GLU A 46 2.80 18.94 -12.51
N LEU A 47 1.84 19.01 -11.55
CA LEU A 47 0.89 17.91 -11.32
C LEU A 47 0.08 17.62 -12.58
N LEU A 48 -0.54 18.66 -13.17
CA LEU A 48 -1.36 18.51 -14.38
C LEU A 48 -0.54 17.98 -15.55
N LYS A 49 0.68 18.51 -15.77
CA LYS A 49 1.57 18.04 -16.83
C LYS A 49 1.90 16.55 -16.69
N LYS A 50 2.22 16.10 -15.48
CA LYS A 50 2.56 14.69 -15.22
C LYS A 50 1.32 13.79 -15.25
N ALA A 51 0.17 14.27 -14.75
CA ALA A 51 -1.08 13.53 -14.70
C ALA A 51 -1.62 13.11 -16.08
N ARG A 52 -1.21 13.80 -17.16
CA ARG A 52 -1.51 13.40 -18.55
C ARG A 52 -0.97 12.01 -18.93
N GLN A 53 -0.03 11.48 -18.16
CA GLN A 53 0.53 10.14 -18.35
C GLN A 53 -0.31 9.05 -17.68
N LEU A 54 -1.31 9.43 -16.88
CA LEU A 54 -2.20 8.51 -16.16
C LEU A 54 -3.55 8.44 -16.89
N ASP A 55 -4.15 7.25 -16.83
CA ASP A 55 -5.49 7.03 -17.37
C ASP A 55 -6.56 7.54 -16.41
N PHE A 56 -7.48 8.38 -16.90
CA PHE A 56 -8.67 8.77 -16.16
C PHE A 56 -9.68 7.60 -16.05
N PRO A 57 -10.50 7.55 -14.99
CA PRO A 57 -10.59 8.50 -13.89
C PRO A 57 -9.41 8.39 -12.89
N LEU A 58 -9.12 9.52 -12.23
CA LEU A 58 -8.07 9.59 -11.21
C LEU A 58 -8.66 9.70 -9.80
N VAL A 59 -7.80 9.42 -8.81
CA VAL A 59 -8.01 9.74 -7.40
C VAL A 59 -6.97 10.78 -7.00
N ALA A 60 -7.40 11.84 -6.31
CA ALA A 60 -6.51 12.79 -5.67
C ALA A 60 -6.55 12.64 -4.15
N LYS A 61 -5.39 12.72 -3.52
CA LYS A 61 -5.22 12.63 -2.07
C LYS A 61 -4.29 13.74 -1.58
N VAL A 62 -4.58 14.35 -0.44
CA VAL A 62 -3.65 15.30 0.19
C VAL A 62 -2.45 14.57 0.77
N VAL A 63 -1.31 15.26 0.77
CA VAL A 63 -0.08 14.85 1.46
C VAL A 63 0.16 15.81 2.63
N GLY A 64 0.51 15.28 3.80
CA GLY A 64 0.72 16.02 5.05
C GLY A 64 -0.18 15.49 6.16
N PRO A 65 -1.50 15.75 6.13
CA PRO A 65 -2.40 15.31 7.19
C PRO A 65 -2.47 13.80 7.35
N VAL A 66 -2.61 13.35 8.61
CA VAL A 66 -2.72 11.91 8.95
C VAL A 66 -4.11 11.36 8.59
N HIS A 67 -5.18 12.11 8.90
CA HIS A 67 -6.58 11.73 8.68
C HIS A 67 -7.15 12.41 7.43
N LYS A 68 -6.66 11.97 6.26
CA LYS A 68 -6.99 12.61 4.96
C LYS A 68 -8.48 12.62 4.63
N SER A 69 -9.19 11.54 4.92
CA SER A 69 -10.62 11.39 4.59
C SER A 69 -11.52 12.31 5.42
N ASP A 70 -11.18 12.52 6.70
CA ASP A 70 -12.02 13.29 7.64
C ASP A 70 -12.07 14.78 7.28
N ILE A 71 -11.04 15.27 6.62
CA ILE A 71 -10.93 16.68 6.19
C ILE A 71 -11.34 16.90 4.73
N GLY A 72 -11.90 15.90 4.06
CA GLY A 72 -12.20 15.99 2.62
C GLY A 72 -10.94 15.99 1.74
N GLY A 73 -9.85 15.40 2.23
CA GLY A 73 -8.56 15.31 1.55
C GLY A 73 -8.43 14.13 0.60
N VAL A 74 -9.52 13.44 0.26
CA VAL A 74 -9.57 12.37 -0.75
C VAL A 74 -10.70 12.67 -1.71
N VAL A 75 -10.40 12.72 -3.01
CA VAL A 75 -11.37 12.92 -4.08
C VAL A 75 -11.27 11.78 -5.07
N LEU A 76 -12.39 11.08 -5.23
CA LEU A 76 -12.51 9.96 -6.16
C LEU A 76 -13.12 10.43 -7.48
N ASN A 77 -12.91 9.64 -8.53
CA ASN A 77 -13.59 9.80 -9.80
C ASN A 77 -13.34 11.15 -10.49
N ILE A 78 -12.12 11.63 -10.47
CA ILE A 78 -11.70 12.79 -11.23
C ILE A 78 -11.61 12.40 -12.71
N GLN A 79 -12.42 13.01 -13.57
CA GLN A 79 -12.60 12.57 -14.96
C GLN A 79 -11.91 13.44 -16.00
N SER A 80 -11.39 14.61 -15.62
CA SER A 80 -10.72 15.52 -16.54
C SER A 80 -9.62 16.33 -15.88
N GLU A 81 -8.77 16.95 -16.68
CA GLU A 81 -7.71 17.85 -16.23
C GLU A 81 -8.29 19.09 -15.53
N GLU A 82 -9.40 19.62 -16.05
CA GLU A 82 -10.10 20.79 -15.44
C GLU A 82 -10.65 20.44 -14.05
N HIS A 83 -11.22 19.24 -13.91
CA HIS A 83 -11.70 18.74 -12.60
C HIS A 83 -10.52 18.57 -11.63
N LEU A 84 -9.41 18.00 -12.10
CA LEU A 84 -8.19 17.87 -11.28
C LEU A 84 -7.64 19.24 -10.86
N ALA A 85 -7.63 20.22 -11.78
CA ALA A 85 -7.16 21.57 -11.49
C ALA A 85 -8.00 22.26 -10.43
N PHE A 86 -9.33 22.12 -10.51
CA PHE A 86 -10.27 22.66 -9.51
C PHE A 86 -10.04 22.02 -8.12
N GLU A 87 -9.95 20.69 -8.07
CA GLU A 87 -9.73 19.98 -6.81
C GLU A 87 -8.35 20.27 -6.22
N PHE A 88 -7.31 20.45 -7.03
CA PHE A 88 -6.01 20.88 -6.55
C PHE A 88 -6.10 22.19 -5.77
N ASP A 89 -6.74 23.23 -6.34
CA ASP A 89 -6.88 24.53 -5.71
C ASP A 89 -7.70 24.49 -4.41
N ARG A 90 -8.67 23.59 -4.34
CA ARG A 90 -9.49 23.36 -3.14
C ARG A 90 -8.69 22.65 -2.06
N MET A 91 -8.04 21.53 -2.42
CA MET A 91 -7.35 20.65 -1.48
C MET A 91 -6.08 21.29 -0.90
N MET A 92 -5.35 22.09 -1.68
CA MET A 92 -4.18 22.82 -1.18
C MET A 92 -4.50 23.88 -0.13
N LYS A 93 -5.77 24.26 0.04
CA LYS A 93 -6.23 25.18 1.09
C LYS A 93 -6.58 24.47 2.41
N LEU A 94 -6.61 23.14 2.41
CA LEU A 94 -6.89 22.39 3.62
C LEU A 94 -5.70 22.47 4.61
N PRO A 95 -5.96 22.38 5.91
CA PRO A 95 -4.92 22.48 6.94
C PRO A 95 -3.81 21.44 6.75
N GLU A 96 -2.57 21.83 6.98
CA GLU A 96 -1.37 20.97 6.97
C GLU A 96 -1.08 20.29 5.63
N VAL A 97 -1.77 20.63 4.55
CA VAL A 97 -1.51 20.05 3.23
C VAL A 97 -0.25 20.66 2.64
N THR A 98 0.69 19.80 2.26
CA THR A 98 1.97 20.19 1.67
C THR A 98 2.06 19.90 0.18
N ALA A 99 1.30 18.92 -0.30
CA ALA A 99 1.25 18.53 -1.71
C ALA A 99 -0.05 17.75 -2.01
N ILE A 100 -0.33 17.56 -3.30
CA ILE A 100 -1.38 16.66 -3.78
C ILE A 100 -0.74 15.46 -4.47
N MET A 101 -1.24 14.28 -4.14
CA MET A 101 -0.93 13.03 -4.81
C MET A 101 -2.09 12.65 -5.73
N VAL A 102 -1.79 12.21 -6.95
CA VAL A 102 -2.77 11.65 -7.88
C VAL A 102 -2.35 10.28 -8.35
N GLN A 103 -3.32 9.40 -8.55
CA GLN A 103 -3.13 8.04 -9.04
C GLN A 103 -4.34 7.60 -9.86
N PRO A 104 -4.22 6.61 -10.78
CA PRO A 104 -5.36 6.04 -11.47
C PRO A 104 -6.39 5.48 -10.48
N MET A 105 -7.68 5.69 -10.75
CA MET A 105 -8.75 5.07 -9.98
C MET A 105 -8.94 3.63 -10.44
N LEU A 106 -8.64 2.69 -9.57
CA LEU A 106 -8.80 1.27 -9.84
C LEU A 106 -10.07 0.74 -9.17
N GLN A 107 -10.62 -0.32 -9.75
CA GLN A 107 -11.74 -1.07 -9.19
C GLN A 107 -11.33 -2.52 -8.98
N GLY A 108 -11.69 -3.07 -7.84
CA GLY A 108 -11.36 -4.45 -7.48
C GLY A 108 -11.89 -4.81 -6.10
N LYS A 109 -11.70 -6.07 -5.72
CA LYS A 109 -11.98 -6.51 -4.36
C LYS A 109 -10.82 -6.08 -3.46
N GLU A 110 -11.16 -5.51 -2.32
CA GLU A 110 -10.19 -5.03 -1.36
C GLU A 110 -9.59 -6.19 -0.57
N LEU A 111 -8.27 -6.22 -0.54
CA LEU A 111 -7.44 -7.09 0.29
C LEU A 111 -6.59 -6.24 1.20
N PHE A 112 -6.09 -6.84 2.24
CA PHE A 112 -5.21 -6.23 3.23
C PHE A 112 -4.02 -7.15 3.51
N VAL A 113 -2.83 -6.56 3.61
CA VAL A 113 -1.63 -7.20 4.16
C VAL A 113 -0.91 -6.20 5.04
N GLY A 114 -0.64 -6.60 6.27
CA GLY A 114 0.15 -5.82 7.21
C GLY A 114 1.30 -6.61 7.79
N ALA A 115 2.24 -5.92 8.42
CA ALA A 115 3.31 -6.54 9.19
C ALA A 115 3.67 -5.66 10.39
N LYS A 116 4.00 -6.33 11.49
CA LYS A 116 4.47 -5.68 12.71
C LYS A 116 5.66 -6.44 13.27
N TYR A 117 6.67 -5.70 13.69
CA TYR A 117 7.82 -6.28 14.37
C TYR A 117 7.49 -6.52 15.85
N GLU A 118 7.67 -7.76 16.28
CA GLU A 118 7.54 -8.17 17.68
C GLU A 118 8.93 -8.60 18.19
N PRO A 119 9.44 -8.03 19.30
CA PRO A 119 10.81 -8.23 19.77
C PRO A 119 11.22 -9.69 19.95
N HIS A 120 10.29 -10.55 20.34
CA HIS A 120 10.57 -11.96 20.64
C HIS A 120 10.39 -12.90 19.44
N PHE A 121 9.65 -12.49 18.41
CA PHE A 121 9.24 -13.34 17.29
C PHE A 121 9.70 -12.82 15.93
N GLY A 122 10.19 -11.58 15.85
CA GLY A 122 10.44 -10.93 14.59
C GLY A 122 9.15 -10.37 13.97
N HIS A 123 9.06 -10.36 12.65
CA HIS A 123 7.89 -9.81 11.98
C HIS A 123 6.72 -10.80 11.96
N VAL A 124 5.58 -10.34 12.46
CA VAL A 124 4.28 -11.01 12.31
C VAL A 124 3.60 -10.40 11.09
N ILE A 125 3.23 -11.23 10.13
CA ILE A 125 2.49 -10.83 8.93
C ILE A 125 1.02 -11.12 9.15
N LEU A 126 0.17 -10.18 8.77
CA LEU A 126 -1.28 -10.24 8.84
C LEU A 126 -1.85 -10.13 7.44
N CYS A 127 -2.88 -10.90 7.11
CA CYS A 127 -3.58 -10.76 5.84
C CYS A 127 -5.07 -11.05 5.97
N GLY A 128 -5.86 -10.51 5.03
CA GLY A 128 -7.29 -10.73 4.99
C GLY A 128 -7.97 -10.01 3.81
N LEU A 129 -9.30 -10.07 3.79
CA LEU A 129 -10.11 -9.18 2.97
C LEU A 129 -10.13 -7.79 3.61
N GLY A 130 -10.06 -6.75 2.79
CA GLY A 130 -10.12 -5.35 3.21
C GLY A 130 -11.54 -4.87 3.57
N GLY A 131 -11.67 -3.55 3.81
CA GLY A 131 -12.94 -2.92 4.13
C GLY A 131 -13.60 -3.52 5.38
N ILE A 132 -14.91 -3.75 5.32
CA ILE A 132 -15.71 -4.24 6.46
C ILE A 132 -15.20 -5.56 7.06
N PHE A 133 -14.52 -6.40 6.28
CA PHE A 133 -14.00 -7.69 6.77
C PHE A 133 -12.87 -7.51 7.76
N VAL A 134 -11.97 -6.57 7.53
CA VAL A 134 -10.89 -6.26 8.49
C VAL A 134 -11.35 -5.29 9.56
N GLU A 135 -12.11 -4.26 9.22
CA GLU A 135 -12.48 -3.18 10.15
C GLU A 135 -13.52 -3.64 11.19
N ILE A 136 -14.53 -4.39 10.76
CA ILE A 136 -15.66 -4.80 11.62
C ILE A 136 -15.51 -6.25 12.04
N LEU A 137 -15.29 -7.18 11.11
CA LEU A 137 -15.29 -8.61 11.40
C LEU A 137 -13.96 -9.12 11.93
N ARG A 138 -12.88 -8.35 11.77
CA ARG A 138 -11.52 -8.72 12.18
C ARG A 138 -11.15 -10.12 11.68
N ASP A 139 -11.51 -10.41 10.43
CA ASP A 139 -11.20 -11.68 9.77
C ASP A 139 -9.78 -11.63 9.20
N ILE A 140 -8.83 -11.95 10.07
CA ILE A 140 -7.39 -11.81 9.82
C ILE A 140 -6.72 -13.14 10.08
N ALA A 141 -5.85 -13.56 9.17
CA ALA A 141 -4.89 -14.64 9.38
C ALA A 141 -3.51 -14.05 9.66
N SER A 142 -2.71 -14.75 10.46
CA SER A 142 -1.36 -14.31 10.84
C SER A 142 -0.34 -15.42 10.64
N GLY A 143 0.91 -15.02 10.37
CA GLY A 143 2.07 -15.91 10.26
C GLY A 143 3.36 -15.18 10.59
N LEU A 144 4.40 -15.94 10.97
CA LEU A 144 5.72 -15.41 11.28
C LEU A 144 6.57 -15.35 10.01
N ALA A 145 7.22 -14.21 9.74
CA ALA A 145 8.19 -14.12 8.67
C ALA A 145 9.50 -14.85 9.04
N PRO A 146 10.19 -15.48 8.06
CA PRO A 146 9.85 -15.58 6.64
C PRO A 146 8.78 -16.66 6.35
N LEU A 147 7.88 -16.38 5.40
CA LEU A 147 6.82 -17.29 4.98
C LEU A 147 7.14 -17.96 3.65
N SER A 148 6.83 -19.24 3.54
CA SER A 148 6.75 -19.97 2.29
C SER A 148 5.41 -19.72 1.59
N GLU A 149 5.31 -20.06 0.30
CA GLU A 149 4.07 -19.98 -0.46
C GLU A 149 2.95 -20.85 0.15
N ASN A 150 3.29 -22.05 0.60
CA ASN A 150 2.32 -22.96 1.24
C ASN A 150 1.76 -22.38 2.55
N GLU A 151 2.61 -21.74 3.35
CA GLU A 151 2.17 -21.07 4.58
C GLU A 151 1.27 -19.86 4.27
N ALA A 152 1.64 -19.04 3.27
CA ALA A 152 0.82 -17.93 2.84
C ALA A 152 -0.55 -18.40 2.31
N LEU A 153 -0.60 -19.46 1.50
CA LEU A 153 -1.84 -20.08 1.04
C LEU A 153 -2.67 -20.64 2.20
N SER A 154 -2.01 -21.26 3.20
CA SER A 154 -2.70 -21.74 4.39
C SER A 154 -3.32 -20.61 5.19
N MET A 155 -2.63 -19.47 5.35
CA MET A 155 -3.17 -18.27 5.97
C MET A 155 -4.43 -17.78 5.23
N ILE A 156 -4.35 -17.61 3.91
CA ILE A 156 -5.48 -17.14 3.08
C ILE A 156 -6.68 -18.09 3.25
N ARG A 157 -6.45 -19.40 3.18
CA ARG A 157 -7.50 -20.41 3.25
C ARG A 157 -8.10 -20.60 4.64
N SER A 158 -7.41 -20.13 5.69
CA SER A 158 -7.92 -20.13 7.06
C SER A 158 -8.90 -18.99 7.39
N LEU A 159 -9.01 -17.97 6.52
CA LEU A 159 -9.95 -16.88 6.68
C LEU A 159 -11.40 -17.39 6.70
N ARG A 160 -12.21 -16.89 7.61
CA ARG A 160 -13.66 -17.21 7.66
C ARG A 160 -14.38 -16.84 6.38
N ALA A 161 -14.00 -15.70 5.81
CA ALA A 161 -14.52 -15.20 4.55
C ALA A 161 -13.82 -15.79 3.30
N TYR A 162 -13.01 -16.85 3.42
CA TYR A 162 -12.29 -17.45 2.28
C TYR A 162 -13.17 -17.77 1.07
N LYS A 163 -14.46 -18.11 1.29
CA LYS A 163 -15.40 -18.35 0.19
C LYS A 163 -15.50 -17.17 -0.78
N MET A 164 -15.21 -15.94 -0.31
CA MET A 164 -15.22 -14.74 -1.16
C MET A 164 -14.08 -14.76 -2.20
N PHE A 165 -12.97 -15.45 -1.90
CA PHE A 165 -11.88 -15.65 -2.87
C PHE A 165 -12.33 -16.46 -4.09
N ARG A 166 -13.23 -17.40 -3.92
CA ARG A 166 -13.75 -18.23 -5.03
C ARG A 166 -14.76 -17.52 -5.92
N GLY A 167 -15.13 -16.30 -5.59
CA GLY A 167 -16.20 -15.56 -6.25
C GLY A 167 -17.58 -16.00 -5.75
N VAL A 168 -18.43 -15.03 -5.48
CA VAL A 168 -19.80 -15.23 -4.99
C VAL A 168 -20.75 -14.46 -5.90
N ARG A 169 -21.90 -15.05 -6.22
CA ARG A 169 -22.96 -14.42 -7.01
C ARG A 169 -22.53 -13.87 -8.38
N GLY A 170 -21.66 -14.60 -9.09
CA GLY A 170 -21.20 -14.20 -10.42
C GLY A 170 -20.00 -13.22 -10.44
N GLU A 171 -19.47 -12.86 -9.28
CA GLU A 171 -18.24 -12.10 -9.21
C GLU A 171 -17.02 -12.97 -9.55
N ALA A 172 -16.01 -12.34 -10.18
CA ALA A 172 -14.76 -13.03 -10.50
C ALA A 172 -14.03 -13.51 -9.23
N PRO A 173 -13.37 -14.67 -9.24
CA PRO A 173 -12.54 -15.13 -8.15
C PRO A 173 -11.34 -14.19 -7.96
N ILE A 174 -10.80 -14.16 -6.74
CA ILE A 174 -9.52 -13.54 -6.44
C ILE A 174 -8.42 -14.57 -6.73
N ASP A 175 -7.35 -14.14 -7.36
CA ASP A 175 -6.16 -14.98 -7.56
C ASP A 175 -5.41 -15.17 -6.23
N GLU A 176 -5.71 -16.27 -5.54
CA GLU A 176 -5.09 -16.60 -4.25
C GLU A 176 -3.59 -16.89 -4.37
N ILE A 177 -3.12 -17.37 -5.54
CA ILE A 177 -1.70 -17.64 -5.78
C ILE A 177 -0.94 -16.32 -5.86
N GLN A 178 -1.45 -15.36 -6.64
CA GLN A 178 -0.83 -14.04 -6.72
C GLN A 178 -0.85 -13.32 -5.37
N PHE A 179 -1.93 -13.47 -4.59
CA PHE A 179 -1.99 -12.90 -3.24
C PHE A 179 -0.96 -13.52 -2.30
N ALA A 180 -0.82 -14.86 -2.34
CA ALA A 180 0.22 -15.56 -1.58
C ALA A 180 1.63 -15.12 -2.00
N GLU A 181 1.88 -14.93 -3.30
CA GLU A 181 3.15 -14.43 -3.80
C GLU A 181 3.48 -13.03 -3.24
N ILE A 182 2.51 -12.12 -3.17
CA ILE A 182 2.69 -10.79 -2.55
C ILE A 182 3.06 -10.92 -1.07
N ILE A 183 2.38 -11.79 -0.33
CA ILE A 183 2.67 -12.08 1.09
C ILE A 183 4.11 -12.59 1.25
N VAL A 184 4.55 -13.52 0.40
CA VAL A 184 5.90 -14.07 0.43
C VAL A 184 6.95 -13.01 0.09
N ARG A 185 6.70 -12.17 -0.91
CA ARG A 185 7.60 -11.07 -1.30
C ARG A 185 7.73 -10.04 -0.18
N LEU A 186 6.63 -9.69 0.48
CA LEU A 186 6.63 -8.83 1.67
C LEU A 186 7.41 -9.47 2.81
N SER A 187 7.18 -10.75 3.10
CA SER A 187 7.91 -11.52 4.09
C SER A 187 9.42 -11.52 3.83
N THR A 188 9.81 -11.65 2.55
CA THR A 188 11.21 -11.61 2.13
C THR A 188 11.80 -10.20 2.28
N LEU A 189 11.06 -9.15 1.91
CA LEU A 189 11.46 -7.76 2.13
C LEU A 189 11.79 -7.52 3.61
N LEU A 190 10.91 -7.93 4.52
CA LEU A 190 11.07 -7.74 5.97
C LEU A 190 12.27 -8.50 6.53
N ARG A 191 12.61 -9.67 5.98
CA ARG A 191 13.82 -10.41 6.36
C ARG A 191 15.10 -9.60 6.12
N PHE A 192 15.14 -8.80 5.06
CA PHE A 192 16.31 -8.01 4.67
C PHE A 192 16.21 -6.52 5.06
N ALA A 193 15.11 -6.10 5.64
CA ALA A 193 14.86 -4.74 6.12
C ALA A 193 14.27 -4.78 7.54
N THR A 194 15.06 -5.27 8.49
CA THR A 194 14.65 -5.46 9.91
C THR A 194 14.37 -4.15 10.64
N GLU A 195 14.81 -3.03 10.08
CA GLU A 195 14.50 -1.68 10.53
C GLU A 195 13.03 -1.32 10.34
N ILE A 196 12.31 -1.99 9.43
CA ILE A 196 10.87 -1.83 9.29
C ILE A 196 10.19 -2.40 10.53
N LYS A 197 9.50 -1.54 11.28
CA LYS A 197 8.77 -1.95 12.50
C LYS A 197 7.29 -2.15 12.26
N GLU A 198 6.76 -1.47 11.25
CA GLU A 198 5.35 -1.57 10.90
C GLU A 198 5.20 -1.34 9.39
N MET A 199 4.35 -2.13 8.78
CA MET A 199 3.94 -1.98 7.39
C MET A 199 2.45 -2.29 7.27
N ASP A 200 1.75 -1.44 6.54
CA ASP A 200 0.33 -1.62 6.23
C ASP A 200 0.12 -1.35 4.74
N ILE A 201 -0.50 -2.31 4.05
CA ILE A 201 -0.90 -2.21 2.65
C ILE A 201 -2.42 -2.36 2.62
N ASN A 202 -3.11 -1.23 2.58
CA ASN A 202 -4.56 -1.18 2.68
C ASN A 202 -5.13 0.05 1.91
N PRO A 203 -5.84 -0.20 0.77
CA PRO A 203 -6.10 -1.52 0.20
C PRO A 203 -5.03 -2.02 -0.77
N LEU A 204 -4.95 -3.35 -0.88
CA LEU A 204 -4.58 -4.00 -2.13
C LEU A 204 -5.87 -4.25 -2.92
N LEU A 205 -5.87 -4.01 -4.22
CA LEU A 205 -7.03 -4.29 -5.07
C LEU A 205 -6.79 -5.51 -5.96
N ALA A 206 -7.63 -6.53 -5.78
CA ALA A 206 -7.71 -7.64 -6.71
C ALA A 206 -8.56 -7.21 -7.92
N THR A 207 -7.89 -6.79 -8.98
CA THR A 207 -8.47 -6.31 -10.23
C THR A 207 -8.54 -7.42 -11.28
N LYS A 208 -9.16 -7.16 -12.43
CA LYS A 208 -9.11 -8.08 -13.59
C LYS A 208 -7.70 -8.27 -14.17
N LYS A 209 -6.77 -7.35 -13.90
CA LYS A 209 -5.38 -7.38 -14.40
C LYS A 209 -4.38 -7.95 -13.39
N GLY A 210 -4.84 -8.27 -12.19
CA GLY A 210 -4.02 -8.76 -11.09
C GLY A 210 -4.21 -7.97 -9.80
N ILE A 211 -3.41 -8.29 -8.80
CA ILE A 211 -3.45 -7.66 -7.48
C ILE A 211 -2.41 -6.55 -7.42
N ILE A 212 -2.83 -5.36 -6.98
CA ILE A 212 -2.00 -4.17 -6.94
C ILE A 212 -2.23 -3.38 -5.65
N ALA A 213 -1.17 -2.91 -5.00
CA ALA A 213 -1.23 -2.03 -3.85
C ALA A 213 -1.66 -0.62 -4.28
N VAL A 214 -2.60 -0.02 -3.55
CA VAL A 214 -3.14 1.32 -3.82
C VAL A 214 -2.71 2.33 -2.77
N ASP A 215 -2.63 1.89 -1.51
CA ASP A 215 -2.06 2.68 -0.42
C ASP A 215 -1.19 1.79 0.44
N ALA A 216 -0.05 2.35 0.88
CA ALA A 216 0.86 1.64 1.76
C ALA A 216 1.58 2.62 2.68
N ARG A 217 1.80 2.18 3.91
CA ARG A 217 2.56 2.90 4.92
C ARG A 217 3.63 2.00 5.48
N ILE A 218 4.83 2.53 5.63
CA ILE A 218 5.97 1.82 6.21
C ILE A 218 6.58 2.71 7.28
N ARG A 219 6.74 2.19 8.49
CA ARG A 219 7.44 2.85 9.59
C ARG A 219 8.74 2.12 9.88
N ILE A 220 9.82 2.87 9.92
CA ILE A 220 11.14 2.34 10.24
C ILE A 220 11.68 2.90 11.56
N GLU A 221 12.50 2.10 12.22
CA GLU A 221 13.34 2.49 13.35
C GLU A 221 14.72 1.87 13.17
N LYS A 222 15.72 2.71 12.95
CA LYS A 222 17.14 2.32 12.96
C LYS A 222 17.65 2.44 14.39
N GLU A 223 18.33 1.42 14.84
CA GLU A 223 19.07 1.51 16.10
C GLU A 223 20.14 2.59 16.00
N ALA A 224 20.28 3.41 17.04
CA ALA A 224 21.36 4.37 17.10
C ALA A 224 22.70 3.62 16.95
N LYS A 225 23.46 3.91 15.91
CA LYS A 225 24.82 3.37 15.79
C LYS A 225 25.58 3.89 17.02
N ASN A 226 25.77 3.00 18.02
CA ASN A 226 26.71 3.28 19.10
C ASN A 226 28.07 3.58 18.44
N LYS A 227 28.49 4.85 18.53
CA LYS A 227 29.81 5.30 18.14
C LYS A 227 30.87 4.80 19.13
#